data_2cff43b0660645ba2e4704b235838304
#
_entry.id   2cff43b0660645ba2e4704b235838304
#
_cell.length_a   1.000
_cell.length_b   1.000
_cell.length_c   1.000
_cell.angle_alpha   90.00
_cell.angle_beta   90.00
_cell.angle_gamma   90.00
#
_symmetry.space_group_name_H-M   'P 1'
#
loop_
_entity.id
_entity.type
_entity.pdbx_description
1 polymer ?
#
loop_
_entity_poly.entity_id
_entity_poly.type
_entity_poly.pdbx_seq_one_letter_code
_entity_poly.pdbx_strand_id
1 'polypeptide(L)'
;MKWTVKGIELLRSPLGVMVVIPAPHDNDLAKLDKEKEYVIEIKKKSKSRSMNANAYCWVLCQKIAKELSKNGYTSKEDVYRKAIKDCSHFSYVPVREDAIERYIQIWQAHGIGWIAEDAGECKSIKGYHNIMCYHGSSVYNTKEMARLIDCLTDECEQLGIQLEPSEYIQSLIEGWDSEQQKEKG
;
A
#
# COMPACT_ATOMS: atom_id res chain seq x y z
N MET A 1 10.86 -19.14 9.58
CA MET A 1 12.13 -18.40 9.47
C MET A 1 11.99 -17.36 8.36
N LYS A 2 12.26 -16.08 8.61
CA LYS A 2 12.13 -15.00 7.62
C LYS A 2 13.26 -13.99 7.82
N TRP A 3 14.04 -13.70 6.77
CA TRP A 3 15.14 -12.75 6.83
C TRP A 3 15.04 -11.71 5.73
N THR A 4 15.65 -10.56 5.96
CA THR A 4 15.94 -9.59 4.92
C THR A 4 17.43 -9.60 4.66
N VAL A 5 17.82 -9.82 3.41
CA VAL A 5 19.23 -9.87 3.01
C VAL A 5 19.49 -8.84 1.92
N LYS A 6 20.70 -8.31 1.91
CA LYS A 6 21.22 -7.47 0.81
C LYS A 6 22.18 -8.33 -0.02
N GLY A 7 22.00 -8.28 -1.33
CA GLY A 7 22.84 -9.03 -2.25
C GLY A 7 22.46 -10.51 -2.34
N ILE A 8 22.30 -10.97 -3.55
CA ILE A 8 22.12 -12.38 -3.89
C ILE A 8 23.15 -12.66 -4.96
N GLU A 9 24.00 -13.64 -4.74
CA GLU A 9 24.99 -14.07 -5.73
C GLU A 9 24.51 -15.35 -6.43
N LEU A 10 24.77 -15.39 -7.73
CA LEU A 10 24.48 -16.57 -8.55
C LEU A 10 25.80 -17.24 -8.94
N LEU A 11 26.06 -18.39 -8.39
CA LEU A 11 27.23 -19.21 -8.77
C LEU A 11 26.80 -20.25 -9.82
N ARG A 12 27.42 -20.19 -10.98
CA ARG A 12 27.21 -21.15 -12.06
C ARG A 12 28.21 -22.27 -11.95
N SER A 13 27.75 -23.52 -11.94
CA SER A 13 28.59 -24.71 -11.94
C SER A 13 28.06 -25.68 -13.00
N PRO A 14 28.85 -26.71 -13.37
CA PRO A 14 28.39 -27.79 -14.25
C PRO A 14 27.14 -28.53 -13.72
N LEU A 15 26.89 -28.45 -12.43
CA LEU A 15 25.75 -29.09 -11.74
C LEU A 15 24.48 -28.18 -11.70
N GLY A 16 24.59 -26.95 -12.21
CA GLY A 16 23.49 -26.01 -12.20
C GLY A 16 23.84 -24.64 -11.61
N VAL A 17 22.82 -23.86 -11.28
CA VAL A 17 22.96 -22.53 -10.69
C VAL A 17 22.68 -22.62 -9.20
N MET A 18 23.65 -22.21 -8.39
CA MET A 18 23.47 -22.05 -6.94
C MET A 18 23.16 -20.59 -6.62
N VAL A 19 22.21 -20.39 -5.75
CA VAL A 19 21.88 -19.06 -5.21
C VAL A 19 22.52 -18.92 -3.85
N VAL A 20 23.46 -18.00 -3.71
CA VAL A 20 24.13 -17.71 -2.44
C VAL A 20 23.44 -16.51 -1.81
N ILE A 21 22.88 -16.72 -0.64
CA ILE A 21 22.18 -15.69 0.13
C ILE A 21 22.97 -15.48 1.42
N PRO A 22 23.51 -14.26 1.68
CA PRO A 22 24.15 -13.99 2.95
C PRO A 22 23.12 -14.07 4.07
N ALA A 23 23.18 -15.08 4.87
CA ALA A 23 22.31 -15.25 6.01
C ALA A 23 22.91 -14.57 7.25
N PRO A 24 22.10 -13.95 8.11
CA PRO A 24 22.58 -13.49 9.41
C PRO A 24 23.09 -14.70 10.21
N HIS A 25 24.04 -14.47 11.11
CA HIS A 25 24.49 -15.48 12.05
C HIS A 25 23.32 -15.91 12.93
N ASP A 26 22.65 -16.96 12.53
CA ASP A 26 21.46 -17.42 13.23
C ASP A 26 21.60 -18.92 13.54
N ASN A 27 21.44 -19.23 14.83
CA ASN A 27 21.37 -20.60 15.33
C ASN A 27 20.22 -21.39 14.69
N ASP A 28 19.26 -20.73 14.07
CA ASP A 28 18.14 -21.40 13.40
C ASP A 28 18.54 -22.09 12.09
N LEU A 29 19.58 -21.62 11.40
CA LEU A 29 20.12 -22.31 10.23
C LEU A 29 20.80 -23.66 10.61
N ALA A 30 21.41 -23.69 11.78
CA ALA A 30 22.04 -24.90 12.29
C ALA A 30 21.01 -26.00 12.63
N LYS A 31 19.74 -25.64 12.79
CA LYS A 31 18.63 -26.58 13.05
C LYS A 31 18.03 -27.20 11.79
N LEU A 32 18.44 -26.73 10.59
CA LEU A 32 17.93 -27.27 9.34
C LEU A 32 18.48 -28.70 9.13
N ASP A 33 17.57 -29.62 8.92
CA ASP A 33 17.89 -31.01 8.60
C ASP A 33 18.26 -31.11 7.12
N LYS A 34 19.46 -31.57 6.82
CA LYS A 34 19.99 -31.64 5.45
C LYS A 34 19.29 -32.66 4.57
N GLU A 35 18.57 -33.60 5.16
CA GLU A 35 17.83 -34.65 4.44
C GLU A 35 16.39 -34.25 4.10
N LYS A 36 15.95 -33.04 4.52
CA LYS A 36 14.58 -32.55 4.30
C LYS A 36 14.51 -31.56 3.17
N GLU A 37 13.39 -31.55 2.47
CA GLU A 37 13.06 -30.56 1.46
C GLU A 37 12.54 -29.28 2.11
N TYR A 38 12.97 -28.13 1.61
CA TYR A 38 12.56 -26.81 2.07
C TYR A 38 12.10 -25.94 0.91
N VAL A 39 11.04 -25.19 1.12
CA VAL A 39 10.57 -24.17 0.18
C VAL A 39 11.22 -22.84 0.55
N ILE A 40 11.92 -22.24 -0.40
CA ILE A 40 12.55 -20.91 -0.24
C ILE A 40 11.80 -19.93 -1.13
N GLU A 41 11.23 -18.87 -0.52
CA GLU A 41 10.55 -17.80 -1.24
C GLU A 41 11.41 -16.52 -1.19
N ILE A 42 11.78 -16.01 -2.35
CA ILE A 42 12.55 -14.76 -2.49
C ILE A 42 11.61 -13.68 -3.01
N LYS A 43 11.35 -12.67 -2.18
CA LYS A 43 10.54 -11.51 -2.54
C LYS A 43 11.39 -10.25 -2.47
N LYS A 44 11.22 -9.36 -3.45
CA LYS A 44 11.80 -8.02 -3.34
C LYS A 44 11.19 -7.32 -2.12
N LYS A 45 12.05 -6.85 -1.20
CA LYS A 45 11.60 -6.02 -0.08
C LYS A 45 10.98 -4.76 -0.67
N SER A 46 9.68 -4.58 -0.52
CA SER A 46 9.05 -3.30 -0.80
C SER A 46 9.50 -2.28 0.25
N LYS A 47 9.74 -1.05 -0.18
CA LYS A 47 10.01 0.04 0.75
C LYS A 47 8.75 0.22 1.61
N SER A 48 8.86 0.01 2.92
CA SER A 48 7.76 0.36 3.83
C SER A 48 7.55 1.87 3.79
N ARG A 49 6.30 2.31 3.73
CA ARG A 49 5.98 3.74 3.85
C ARG A 49 6.42 4.25 5.21
N SER A 50 6.81 5.52 5.26
CA SER A 50 7.11 6.19 6.51
C SER A 50 5.88 6.21 7.43
N MET A 51 6.08 5.90 8.71
CA MET A 51 5.04 6.06 9.74
C MET A 51 4.54 7.51 9.78
N ASN A 52 5.45 8.46 9.57
CA ASN A 52 5.14 9.90 9.55
C ASN A 52 4.21 10.27 8.39
N ALA A 53 4.46 9.78 7.19
CA ALA A 53 3.59 10.01 6.03
C ALA A 53 2.17 9.48 6.25
N ASN A 54 2.03 8.31 6.88
CA ASN A 54 0.73 7.77 7.20
C ASN A 54 0.01 8.57 8.28
N ALA A 55 0.72 8.98 9.34
CA ALA A 55 0.16 9.82 10.39
C ALA A 55 -0.28 11.18 9.83
N TYR A 56 0.53 11.78 8.96
CA TYR A 56 0.20 13.05 8.32
C TYR A 56 -1.04 12.94 7.42
N CYS A 57 -1.16 11.88 6.63
CA CYS A 57 -2.36 11.60 5.85
C CYS A 57 -3.64 11.63 6.73
N TRP A 58 -3.61 10.99 7.89
CA TRP A 58 -4.74 10.99 8.82
C TRP A 58 -5.00 12.35 9.48
N VAL A 59 -3.96 13.16 9.71
CA VAL A 59 -4.12 14.54 10.18
C VAL A 59 -4.84 15.39 9.14
N LEU A 60 -4.49 15.28 7.85
CA LEU A 60 -5.17 15.97 6.76
C LEU A 60 -6.65 15.53 6.67
N CYS A 61 -6.91 14.23 6.67
CA CYS A 61 -8.27 13.71 6.66
C CYS A 61 -9.12 14.25 7.84
N GLN A 62 -8.51 14.36 9.03
CA GLN A 62 -9.20 14.91 10.20
C GLN A 62 -9.50 16.41 10.06
N LYS A 63 -8.55 17.20 9.51
CA LYS A 63 -8.74 18.64 9.26
C LYS A 63 -9.87 18.87 8.26
N ILE A 64 -9.87 18.13 7.14
CA ILE A 64 -10.91 18.19 6.10
C ILE A 64 -12.28 17.79 6.68
N ALA A 65 -12.34 16.65 7.36
CA ALA A 65 -13.58 16.17 7.98
C ALA A 65 -14.19 17.21 8.95
N LYS A 66 -13.35 17.86 9.77
CA LYS A 66 -13.78 18.92 10.68
C LYS A 66 -14.36 20.13 9.94
N GLU A 67 -13.76 20.53 8.83
CA GLU A 67 -14.24 21.65 8.04
C GLU A 67 -15.57 21.32 7.34
N LEU A 68 -15.66 20.17 6.70
CA LEU A 68 -16.87 19.71 6.03
C LEU A 68 -18.02 19.46 7.01
N SER A 69 -17.72 19.05 8.25
CA SER A 69 -18.74 18.82 9.27
C SER A 69 -19.47 20.07 9.75
N LYS A 70 -19.05 21.27 9.33
CA LYS A 70 -19.81 22.52 9.54
C LYS A 70 -21.14 22.53 8.76
N ASN A 71 -21.20 21.78 7.67
CA ASN A 71 -22.37 21.70 6.78
C ASN A 71 -23.08 20.33 6.83
N GLY A 72 -22.62 19.41 7.67
CA GLY A 72 -23.16 18.06 7.81
C GLY A 72 -22.07 17.11 8.31
N TYR A 73 -22.45 16.03 9.00
CA TYR A 73 -21.47 15.11 9.56
C TYR A 73 -20.64 14.43 8.47
N THR A 74 -19.32 14.52 8.60
CA THR A 74 -18.35 13.85 7.73
C THR A 74 -17.25 13.23 8.61
N SER A 75 -17.00 11.95 8.45
CA SER A 75 -15.92 11.27 9.18
C SER A 75 -14.59 11.41 8.44
N LYS A 76 -13.49 11.32 9.16
CA LYS A 76 -12.15 11.26 8.55
C LYS A 76 -11.98 10.02 7.67
N GLU A 77 -12.67 8.95 7.98
CA GLU A 77 -12.71 7.70 7.20
C GLU A 77 -13.41 7.91 5.86
N ASP A 78 -14.47 8.74 5.80
CA ASP A 78 -15.16 9.07 4.56
C ASP A 78 -14.29 9.96 3.67
N VAL A 79 -13.61 10.95 4.25
CA VAL A 79 -12.62 11.78 3.54
C VAL A 79 -11.50 10.90 2.97
N TYR A 80 -10.98 9.98 3.77
CA TYR A 80 -9.93 9.06 3.32
C TYR A 80 -10.40 8.17 2.17
N ARG A 81 -11.60 7.61 2.25
CA ARG A 81 -12.17 6.79 1.17
C ARG A 81 -12.37 7.60 -0.11
N LYS A 82 -12.84 8.84 0.02
CA LYS A 82 -12.97 9.75 -1.12
C LYS A 82 -11.62 10.00 -1.77
N ALA A 83 -10.60 10.34 -0.99
CA ALA A 83 -9.26 10.58 -1.51
C ALA A 83 -8.64 9.33 -2.19
N ILE A 84 -8.90 8.13 -1.68
CA ILE A 84 -8.51 6.88 -2.34
C ILE A 84 -9.16 6.78 -3.73
N LYS A 85 -10.46 7.07 -3.86
CA LYS A 85 -11.16 7.01 -5.14
C LYS A 85 -10.65 8.05 -6.15
N ASP A 86 -10.38 9.26 -5.67
CA ASP A 86 -10.00 10.38 -6.52
C ASP A 86 -8.54 10.28 -7.01
N CYS A 87 -7.64 9.73 -6.19
CA CYS A 87 -6.20 9.82 -6.43
C CYS A 87 -5.51 8.49 -6.72
N SER A 88 -6.19 7.36 -6.49
CA SER A 88 -5.58 6.04 -6.63
C SER A 88 -5.90 5.36 -7.94
N HIS A 89 -5.06 4.40 -8.27
CA HIS A 89 -5.36 3.48 -9.35
C HIS A 89 -6.38 2.44 -8.91
N PHE A 90 -7.24 2.07 -9.80
CA PHE A 90 -8.17 0.97 -9.63
C PHE A 90 -7.95 -0.10 -10.71
N SER A 91 -8.44 -1.29 -10.47
CA SER A 91 -8.48 -2.37 -11.43
C SER A 91 -9.91 -2.88 -11.61
N TYR A 92 -10.25 -3.30 -12.83
CA TYR A 92 -11.50 -4.02 -13.07
C TYR A 92 -11.29 -5.51 -12.89
N VAL A 93 -12.16 -6.14 -12.11
CA VAL A 93 -12.18 -7.59 -11.93
C VAL A 93 -13.54 -8.10 -12.38
N PRO A 94 -13.62 -8.98 -13.39
CA PRO A 94 -14.87 -9.60 -13.79
C PRO A 94 -15.30 -10.61 -12.72
N VAL A 95 -16.46 -10.38 -12.12
CA VAL A 95 -17.04 -11.23 -11.09
C VAL A 95 -18.41 -11.70 -11.55
N ARG A 96 -18.71 -12.98 -11.33
CA ARG A 96 -20.00 -13.56 -11.68
C ARG A 96 -21.11 -12.90 -10.85
N GLU A 97 -22.25 -12.64 -11.47
CA GLU A 97 -23.39 -11.91 -10.92
C GLU A 97 -23.82 -12.41 -9.52
N ASP A 98 -23.86 -13.72 -9.33
CA ASP A 98 -24.25 -14.35 -8.05
C ASP A 98 -23.17 -14.27 -6.94
N ALA A 99 -21.97 -13.81 -7.26
CA ALA A 99 -20.83 -13.69 -6.33
C ALA A 99 -20.44 -12.26 -5.99
N ILE A 100 -21.08 -11.25 -6.58
CA ILE A 100 -20.69 -9.84 -6.46
C ILE A 100 -20.66 -9.37 -5.00
N GLU A 101 -21.75 -9.54 -4.27
CA GLU A 101 -21.84 -9.06 -2.89
C GLU A 101 -20.74 -9.67 -2.00
N ARG A 102 -20.55 -10.98 -2.14
CA ARG A 102 -19.51 -11.70 -1.38
C ARG A 102 -18.12 -11.22 -1.74
N TYR A 103 -17.86 -10.98 -3.02
CA TYR A 103 -16.57 -10.46 -3.49
C TYR A 103 -16.29 -9.08 -2.91
N ILE A 104 -17.25 -8.16 -2.97
CA ILE A 104 -17.14 -6.81 -2.41
C ILE A 104 -16.85 -6.86 -0.91
N GLN A 105 -17.59 -7.69 -0.16
CA GLN A 105 -17.37 -7.86 1.29
C GLN A 105 -15.96 -8.35 1.61
N ILE A 106 -15.48 -9.36 0.89
CA ILE A 106 -14.11 -9.90 1.08
C ILE A 106 -13.06 -8.84 0.77
N TRP A 107 -13.25 -8.08 -0.33
CA TRP A 107 -12.32 -7.03 -0.71
C TRP A 107 -12.25 -5.92 0.34
N GLN A 108 -13.39 -5.45 0.82
CA GLN A 108 -13.49 -4.41 1.84
C GLN A 108 -12.98 -4.85 3.21
N ALA A 109 -13.00 -6.14 3.51
CA ALA A 109 -12.47 -6.69 4.76
C ALA A 109 -10.95 -6.52 4.92
N HIS A 110 -10.20 -6.18 3.87
CA HIS A 110 -8.77 -5.88 3.96
C HIS A 110 -8.45 -4.57 4.67
N GLY A 111 -9.43 -3.65 4.81
CA GLY A 111 -9.27 -2.40 5.56
C GLY A 111 -10.03 -1.21 4.97
N ILE A 112 -9.97 -0.07 5.66
CA ILE A 112 -10.81 1.12 5.40
C ILE A 112 -10.68 1.64 3.96
N GLY A 113 -9.49 1.61 3.39
CA GLY A 113 -9.23 2.12 2.02
C GLY A 113 -9.39 1.08 0.92
N TRP A 114 -9.78 -0.15 1.25
CA TRP A 114 -10.08 -1.18 0.26
C TRP A 114 -11.52 -1.07 -0.18
N ILE A 115 -11.74 -0.51 -1.36
CA ILE A 115 -13.06 -0.18 -1.89
C ILE A 115 -13.31 -1.02 -3.12
N ALA A 116 -14.51 -1.60 -3.23
CA ALA A 116 -14.95 -2.30 -4.41
C ALA A 116 -16.37 -1.85 -4.75
N GLU A 117 -16.60 -1.54 -6.02
CA GLU A 117 -17.87 -1.04 -6.53
C GLU A 117 -18.25 -1.77 -7.82
N ASP A 118 -19.52 -2.11 -7.96
CA ASP A 118 -20.03 -2.68 -9.18
C ASP A 118 -20.13 -1.60 -10.27
N ALA A 119 -19.34 -1.74 -11.31
CA ALA A 119 -19.35 -0.84 -12.47
C ALA A 119 -20.32 -1.31 -13.59
N GLY A 120 -21.10 -2.34 -13.32
CA GLY A 120 -22.10 -2.87 -14.23
C GLY A 120 -21.66 -4.08 -15.06
N GLU A 121 -22.52 -4.51 -15.96
CA GLU A 121 -22.33 -5.72 -16.76
C GLU A 121 -21.01 -5.72 -17.55
N CYS A 122 -20.34 -6.86 -17.55
CA CYS A 122 -19.13 -7.07 -18.33
C CYS A 122 -19.49 -7.33 -19.79
N LYS A 123 -19.13 -6.40 -20.67
CA LYS A 123 -19.40 -6.52 -22.10
C LYS A 123 -18.74 -7.74 -22.78
N SER A 124 -17.64 -8.21 -22.19
CA SER A 124 -16.83 -9.29 -22.76
C SER A 124 -17.26 -10.68 -22.28
N ILE A 125 -17.94 -10.77 -21.12
CA ILE A 125 -18.29 -12.05 -20.49
C ILE A 125 -19.73 -11.97 -19.99
N LYS A 126 -20.62 -12.70 -20.63
CA LYS A 126 -22.04 -12.75 -20.26
C LYS A 126 -22.24 -13.33 -18.85
N GLY A 127 -23.09 -12.70 -18.04
CA GLY A 127 -23.38 -13.11 -16.66
C GLY A 127 -22.29 -12.69 -15.65
N TYR A 128 -21.41 -11.77 -16.05
CA TYR A 128 -20.39 -11.17 -15.19
C TYR A 128 -20.55 -9.65 -15.13
N HIS A 129 -20.18 -9.06 -14.01
CA HIS A 129 -20.03 -7.63 -13.82
C HIS A 129 -18.56 -7.25 -13.65
N ASN A 130 -18.21 -6.04 -14.05
CA ASN A 130 -16.91 -5.48 -13.79
C ASN A 130 -16.94 -4.82 -12.42
N ILE A 131 -16.20 -5.35 -11.48
CA ILE A 131 -16.03 -4.74 -10.17
C ILE A 131 -14.81 -3.85 -10.21
N MET A 132 -14.99 -2.56 -9.91
CA MET A 132 -13.95 -1.57 -9.80
C MET A 132 -13.34 -1.65 -8.41
N CYS A 133 -12.08 -2.09 -8.34
CA CYS A 133 -11.38 -2.41 -7.11
C CYS A 133 -10.27 -1.40 -6.84
N TYR A 134 -10.37 -0.65 -5.74
CA TYR A 134 -9.33 0.25 -5.24
C TYR A 134 -8.55 -0.44 -4.13
N HIS A 135 -7.25 -0.26 -4.13
CA HIS A 135 -6.38 -0.75 -3.08
C HIS A 135 -6.24 0.28 -1.95
N GLY A 136 -6.31 -0.16 -0.71
CA GLY A 136 -6.04 0.71 0.42
C GLY A 136 -4.57 1.13 0.50
N SER A 137 -4.29 2.27 1.11
CA SER A 137 -2.92 2.80 1.22
C SER A 137 -1.94 1.89 1.98
N SER A 138 -2.44 0.81 2.59
CA SER A 138 -1.59 -0.22 3.23
C SER A 138 -0.61 -0.91 2.28
N VAL A 139 -0.89 -0.92 0.99
CA VAL A 139 -0.03 -1.52 -0.04
C VAL A 139 0.67 -0.49 -0.92
N TYR A 140 0.45 0.81 -0.67
CA TYR A 140 1.05 1.87 -1.47
C TYR A 140 2.56 1.90 -1.32
N ASN A 141 3.22 2.14 -2.44
CA ASN A 141 4.61 2.54 -2.46
C ASN A 141 4.72 4.05 -2.14
N THR A 142 5.96 4.53 -2.10
CA THR A 142 6.31 5.90 -1.82
C THR A 142 5.58 6.91 -2.69
N LYS A 143 5.59 6.69 -4.00
CA LYS A 143 5.01 7.63 -4.98
C LYS A 143 3.49 7.68 -4.89
N GLU A 144 2.87 6.53 -4.63
CA GLU A 144 1.42 6.44 -4.44
C GLU A 144 0.99 7.14 -3.15
N MET A 145 1.77 7.00 -2.07
CA MET A 145 1.48 7.68 -0.81
C MET A 145 1.71 9.19 -0.91
N ALA A 146 2.76 9.65 -1.61
CA ALA A 146 2.97 11.08 -1.88
C ALA A 146 1.79 11.66 -2.66
N ARG A 147 1.35 11.00 -3.73
CA ARG A 147 0.17 11.43 -4.52
C ARG A 147 -1.10 11.53 -3.67
N LEU A 148 -1.32 10.60 -2.74
CA LEU A 148 -2.46 10.65 -1.84
C LEU A 148 -2.37 11.87 -0.90
N ILE A 149 -1.18 12.17 -0.38
CA ILE A 149 -0.93 13.34 0.47
C ILE A 149 -1.14 14.62 -0.34
N ASP A 150 -0.61 14.71 -1.55
CA ASP A 150 -0.77 15.86 -2.44
C ASP A 150 -2.26 16.13 -2.69
N CYS A 151 -3.04 15.10 -3.01
CA CYS A 151 -4.48 15.22 -3.21
C CYS A 151 -5.22 15.76 -1.97
N LEU A 152 -4.89 15.25 -0.78
CA LEU A 152 -5.47 15.76 0.47
C LEU A 152 -5.02 17.18 0.78
N THR A 153 -3.80 17.55 0.42
CA THR A 153 -3.26 18.90 0.55
C THR A 153 -4.03 19.88 -0.34
N ASP A 154 -4.23 19.52 -1.61
CA ASP A 154 -5.02 20.31 -2.57
C ASP A 154 -6.46 20.52 -2.07
N GLU A 155 -7.10 19.48 -1.51
CA GLU A 155 -8.44 19.61 -0.94
C GLU A 155 -8.45 20.52 0.30
N CYS A 156 -7.42 20.47 1.14
CA CYS A 156 -7.26 21.41 2.25
C CYS A 156 -7.15 22.85 1.76
N GLU A 157 -6.37 23.11 0.72
CA GLU A 157 -6.20 24.44 0.13
C GLU A 157 -7.52 24.97 -0.43
N GLN A 158 -8.27 24.15 -1.16
CA GLN A 158 -9.59 24.51 -1.69
C GLN A 158 -10.59 24.85 -0.59
N LEU A 159 -10.50 24.22 0.56
CA LEU A 159 -11.32 24.48 1.73
C LEU A 159 -10.81 25.64 2.59
N GLY A 160 -9.71 26.29 2.23
CA GLY A 160 -9.10 27.38 2.99
C GLY A 160 -8.52 26.92 4.34
N ILE A 161 -8.18 25.66 4.47
CA ILE A 161 -7.58 25.09 5.68
C ILE A 161 -6.10 25.45 5.70
N GLN A 162 -5.66 26.12 6.76
CA GLN A 162 -4.23 26.37 6.97
C GLN A 162 -3.46 25.07 7.17
N LEU A 163 -2.52 24.83 6.26
CA LEU A 163 -1.57 23.74 6.33
C LEU A 163 -0.32 24.16 7.06
N GLU A 164 0.43 23.20 7.56
CA GLU A 164 1.81 23.41 8.00
C GLU A 164 2.64 23.93 6.82
N PRO A 165 3.72 24.69 7.07
CA PRO A 165 4.58 25.18 5.99
C PRO A 165 5.02 24.04 5.07
N SER A 166 5.09 24.32 3.78
CA SER A 166 5.52 23.33 2.77
C SER A 166 6.87 22.71 3.09
N GLU A 167 7.76 23.46 3.76
CA GLU A 167 9.06 22.98 4.26
C GLU A 167 8.90 21.87 5.32
N TYR A 168 7.90 21.95 6.18
CA TYR A 168 7.61 20.89 7.17
C TYR A 168 7.08 19.64 6.47
N ILE A 169 6.17 19.80 5.52
CA ILE A 169 5.63 18.71 4.70
C ILE A 169 6.78 18.06 3.92
N GLN A 170 7.62 18.87 3.31
CA GLN A 170 8.79 18.43 2.57
C GLN A 170 9.79 17.73 3.49
N SER A 171 10.00 18.20 4.73
CA SER A 171 10.85 17.53 5.72
C SER A 171 10.30 16.16 6.17
N LEU A 172 8.98 15.99 6.22
CA LEU A 172 8.36 14.67 6.47
C LEU A 172 8.59 13.70 5.32
N ILE A 173 8.60 14.21 4.09
CA ILE A 173 8.87 13.43 2.86
C ILE A 173 10.37 13.17 2.72
N GLU A 174 11.23 14.13 3.00
CA GLU A 174 12.70 14.04 2.97
C GLU A 174 13.27 13.24 4.16
N GLY A 175 12.68 13.37 5.34
CA GLY A 175 12.97 12.53 6.49
C GLY A 175 12.77 11.04 6.14
N TRP A 176 11.85 10.78 5.28
CA TRP A 176 11.57 9.49 4.72
C TRP A 176 12.65 9.01 3.73
N ASP A 177 13.18 9.86 2.85
CA ASP A 177 14.31 9.52 1.96
C ASP A 177 15.62 9.36 2.74
N SER A 178 15.83 10.10 3.83
CA SER A 178 17.05 10.04 4.66
C SER A 178 17.10 8.81 5.59
N GLU A 179 15.97 8.34 6.10
CA GLU A 179 15.88 7.05 6.81
C GLU A 179 16.18 5.88 5.87
N GLN A 180 15.79 6.00 4.60
CA GLN A 180 16.10 5.00 3.60
C GLN A 180 17.56 4.99 3.13
N GLN A 181 18.27 6.13 3.25
CA GLN A 181 19.71 6.20 2.98
C GLN A 181 20.56 5.69 4.16
N LYS A 182 20.10 5.85 5.40
CA LYS A 182 20.76 5.28 6.60
C LYS A 182 20.67 3.77 6.68
N GLU A 183 19.64 3.15 6.09
CA GLU A 183 19.55 1.70 5.94
C GLU A 183 20.42 1.14 4.79
N LYS A 184 21.06 2.02 4.00
CA LYS A 184 21.92 1.66 2.87
C LYS A 184 23.44 1.78 3.15
N GLY A 185 23.84 2.25 4.37
CA GLY A 185 25.22 2.41 4.80
C GLY A 185 25.66 1.18 5.71
#